data_f0db1ab3748f806505f99d578940aa79
#
_entry.id   f0db1ab3748f806505f99d578940aa79
#
_cell.length_a   1.000
_cell.length_b   1.000
_cell.length_c   1.000
_cell.angle_alpha   90.00
_cell.angle_beta   90.00
_cell.angle_gamma   90.00
#
_symmetry.space_group_name_H-M   'P 1'
#
loop_
_entity.id
_entity.type
_entity.pdbx_description
1 polymer ?
#
loop_
_entity_poly.entity_id
_entity_poly.type
_entity_poly.pdbx_seq_one_letter_code
_entity_poly.pdbx_strand_id
1 'polypeptide(L)'
;MNALRKTTIFALIIIATSQVFGQDTNTEKQAVLKVMKTYKDALQNLTTEGTFDLFTEDSEVFESGGVEGTYAHYIEHHLGPELGHFKKFEFSDYEIDAEVDLPYAFTTETYVYTIVLNPDDKANTRTIKKKGVATSILKKIDEKWQIVKTHSSSRNIK
;
A
#
# COMPACT_ATOMS: atom_id res chain seq x y z
N MET A 1 51.36 23.15 -10.80
CA MET A 1 50.36 22.55 -11.70
C MET A 1 49.66 21.30 -11.12
N ASN A 2 50.06 20.77 -9.95
CA ASN A 2 49.51 19.50 -9.44
C ASN A 2 48.36 19.63 -8.42
N ALA A 3 48.13 20.80 -7.81
CA ALA A 3 47.09 21.00 -6.82
C ALA A 3 45.70 21.16 -7.44
N LEU A 4 45.58 21.83 -8.59
CA LEU A 4 44.32 22.07 -9.27
C LEU A 4 43.68 20.77 -9.82
N ARG A 5 44.52 19.82 -10.25
CA ARG A 5 44.05 18.52 -10.77
C ARG A 5 43.47 17.61 -9.69
N LYS A 6 43.99 17.70 -8.44
CA LYS A 6 43.48 16.89 -7.32
C LYS A 6 42.13 17.39 -6.79
N THR A 7 41.91 18.73 -6.80
CA THR A 7 40.67 19.33 -6.33
C THR A 7 39.52 19.07 -7.29
N THR A 8 39.76 19.03 -8.60
CA THR A 8 38.71 18.74 -9.60
C THR A 8 38.23 17.27 -9.54
N ILE A 9 39.14 16.32 -9.28
CA ILE A 9 38.81 14.91 -9.16
C ILE A 9 37.95 14.67 -7.88
N PHE A 10 38.25 15.36 -6.78
CA PHE A 10 37.53 15.23 -5.53
C PHE A 10 36.09 15.81 -5.64
N ALA A 11 35.89 16.91 -6.34
CA ALA A 11 34.58 17.49 -6.62
C ALA A 11 33.72 16.59 -7.52
N LEU A 12 34.32 15.90 -8.50
CA LEU A 12 33.62 14.99 -9.39
C LEU A 12 33.11 13.73 -8.65
N ILE A 13 33.86 13.23 -7.68
CA ILE A 13 33.46 12.05 -6.87
C ILE A 13 32.28 12.38 -5.95
N ILE A 14 32.22 13.60 -5.38
CA ILE A 14 31.11 14.02 -4.50
C ILE A 14 29.80 14.17 -5.29
N ILE A 15 29.85 14.66 -6.52
CA ILE A 15 28.67 14.81 -7.39
C ILE A 15 28.15 13.44 -7.84
N ALA A 16 29.02 12.46 -8.11
CA ALA A 16 28.63 11.12 -8.50
C ALA A 16 27.91 10.36 -7.35
N THR A 17 28.35 10.55 -6.10
CA THR A 17 27.72 9.87 -4.95
C THR A 17 26.34 10.41 -4.62
N SER A 18 26.09 11.70 -4.79
CA SER A 18 24.76 12.27 -4.52
C SER A 18 23.68 11.84 -5.53
N GLN A 19 24.06 11.56 -6.77
CA GLN A 19 23.12 11.05 -7.79
C GLN A 19 22.74 9.58 -7.54
N VAL A 20 23.66 8.76 -7.03
CA VAL A 20 23.38 7.35 -6.73
C VAL A 20 22.37 7.22 -5.61
N PHE A 21 22.46 8.00 -4.53
CA PHE A 21 21.49 7.98 -3.43
C PHE A 21 20.07 8.43 -3.87
N GLY A 22 19.97 9.46 -4.71
CA GLY A 22 18.66 9.94 -5.19
C GLY A 22 17.97 8.97 -6.16
N GLN A 23 18.73 8.26 -6.97
CA GLN A 23 18.21 7.27 -7.91
C GLN A 23 17.76 6.01 -7.17
N ASP A 24 18.46 5.60 -6.13
CA ASP A 24 18.11 4.44 -5.29
C ASP A 24 16.80 4.69 -4.53
N THR A 25 16.64 5.84 -3.90
CA THR A 25 15.42 6.21 -3.18
C THR A 25 14.19 6.24 -4.09
N ASN A 26 14.30 6.72 -5.32
CA ASN A 26 13.18 6.72 -6.27
C ASN A 26 12.81 5.30 -6.70
N THR A 27 13.79 4.43 -6.91
CA THR A 27 13.57 3.02 -7.23
C THR A 27 12.85 2.31 -6.09
N GLU A 28 13.26 2.55 -4.85
CA GLU A 28 12.62 1.99 -3.66
C GLU A 28 11.17 2.51 -3.50
N LYS A 29 10.94 3.80 -3.73
CA LYS A 29 9.59 4.39 -3.73
C LYS A 29 8.69 3.69 -4.76
N GLN A 30 9.16 3.46 -5.97
CA GLN A 30 8.39 2.75 -7.00
C GLN A 30 8.09 1.28 -6.60
N ALA A 31 9.03 0.61 -5.94
CA ALA A 31 8.81 -0.74 -5.44
C ALA A 31 7.72 -0.77 -4.35
N VAL A 32 7.72 0.18 -3.41
CA VAL A 32 6.67 0.35 -2.40
C VAL A 32 5.31 0.61 -3.05
N LEU A 33 5.24 1.55 -3.99
CA LEU A 33 4.00 1.87 -4.71
C LEU A 33 3.45 0.67 -5.48
N LYS A 34 4.34 -0.19 -6.00
CA LYS A 34 3.94 -1.45 -6.66
C LYS A 34 3.27 -2.42 -5.69
N VAL A 35 3.80 -2.58 -4.47
CA VAL A 35 3.17 -3.41 -3.42
C VAL A 35 1.76 -2.92 -3.13
N MET A 36 1.59 -1.62 -2.86
CA MET A 36 0.29 -1.03 -2.56
C MET A 36 -0.69 -1.15 -3.72
N LYS A 37 -0.21 -0.92 -4.95
CA LYS A 37 -1.02 -1.11 -6.16
C LYS A 37 -1.48 -2.56 -6.30
N THR A 38 -0.60 -3.54 -6.08
CA THR A 38 -0.94 -4.96 -6.18
C THR A 38 -2.03 -5.32 -5.18
N TYR A 39 -1.92 -4.84 -3.93
CA TYR A 39 -2.95 -5.03 -2.92
C TYR A 39 -4.30 -4.41 -3.32
N LYS A 40 -4.30 -3.15 -3.73
CA LYS A 40 -5.49 -2.45 -4.21
C LYS A 40 -6.16 -3.17 -5.39
N ASP A 41 -5.37 -3.60 -6.37
CA ASP A 41 -5.89 -4.29 -7.55
C ASP A 41 -6.52 -5.65 -7.19
N ALA A 42 -5.96 -6.39 -6.22
CA ALA A 42 -6.55 -7.62 -5.72
C ALA A 42 -7.94 -7.37 -5.11
N LEU A 43 -8.10 -6.32 -4.30
CA LEU A 43 -9.41 -5.94 -3.73
C LEU A 43 -10.42 -5.62 -4.83
N GLN A 44 -10.04 -4.88 -5.87
CA GLN A 44 -10.92 -4.58 -7.01
C GLN A 44 -11.29 -5.82 -7.82
N ASN A 45 -10.42 -6.81 -7.85
CA ASN A 45 -10.66 -8.10 -8.48
C ASN A 45 -11.39 -9.09 -7.57
N LEU A 46 -11.80 -8.67 -6.37
CA LEU A 46 -12.50 -9.47 -5.37
C LEU A 46 -11.74 -10.77 -5.01
N THR A 47 -10.42 -10.69 -4.90
CA THR A 47 -9.56 -11.82 -4.59
C THR A 47 -8.52 -11.47 -3.54
N THR A 48 -8.09 -12.48 -2.80
CA THR A 48 -6.94 -12.43 -1.89
C THR A 48 -5.74 -13.20 -2.43
N GLU A 49 -5.85 -13.74 -3.65
CA GLU A 49 -4.77 -14.49 -4.28
C GLU A 49 -3.53 -13.62 -4.49
N GLY A 50 -2.37 -14.10 -4.07
CA GLY A 50 -1.10 -13.39 -4.17
C GLY A 50 -0.92 -12.23 -3.20
N THR A 51 -1.88 -11.96 -2.30
CA THR A 51 -1.77 -10.85 -1.34
C THR A 51 -1.01 -11.23 -0.07
N PHE A 52 -0.95 -12.51 0.30
CA PHE A 52 -0.22 -12.94 1.49
C PHE A 52 1.26 -12.59 1.44
N ASP A 53 1.90 -12.68 0.28
CA ASP A 53 3.30 -12.33 0.09
C ASP A 53 3.58 -10.82 0.23
N LEU A 54 2.54 -9.99 0.22
CA LEU A 54 2.64 -8.54 0.40
C LEU A 54 2.73 -8.14 1.87
N PHE A 55 2.44 -9.05 2.80
CA PHE A 55 2.42 -8.80 4.24
C PHE A 55 3.44 -9.69 4.95
N THR A 56 3.94 -9.22 6.10
CA THR A 56 4.69 -10.09 7.01
C THR A 56 3.74 -11.00 7.79
N GLU A 57 4.24 -12.16 8.25
CA GLU A 57 3.44 -13.11 9.04
C GLU A 57 2.88 -12.49 10.32
N ASP A 58 3.64 -11.58 10.93
CA ASP A 58 3.32 -10.84 12.15
C ASP A 58 2.72 -9.46 11.90
N SER A 59 2.24 -9.21 10.67
CA SER A 59 1.62 -7.93 10.30
C SER A 59 0.42 -7.59 11.20
N GLU A 60 0.17 -6.30 11.38
CA GLU A 60 -0.97 -5.82 12.16
C GLU A 60 -1.93 -5.04 11.25
N VAL A 61 -3.19 -5.43 11.28
CA VAL A 61 -4.28 -4.78 10.52
C VAL A 61 -5.25 -4.10 11.48
N PHE A 62 -5.56 -2.85 11.18
CA PHE A 62 -6.56 -2.03 11.88
C PHE A 62 -7.58 -1.50 10.88
N GLU A 63 -8.85 -1.61 11.19
CA GLU A 63 -9.90 -1.07 10.33
C GLU A 63 -11.01 -0.41 11.14
N SER A 64 -11.29 0.87 10.82
CA SER A 64 -12.46 1.62 11.34
C SER A 64 -12.62 1.57 12.87
N GLY A 65 -11.50 1.53 13.63
CA GLY A 65 -11.46 1.42 15.08
C GLY A 65 -11.39 -0.02 15.60
N GLY A 66 -11.42 -1.04 14.72
CA GLY A 66 -11.18 -2.44 15.04
C GLY A 66 -9.69 -2.79 15.03
N VAL A 67 -9.32 -3.81 15.80
CA VAL A 67 -8.01 -4.48 15.79
C VAL A 67 -8.22 -5.85 15.16
N GLU A 68 -7.84 -5.99 13.90
CA GLU A 68 -8.14 -7.19 13.09
C GLU A 68 -7.09 -8.31 13.25
N GLY A 69 -5.97 -8.01 13.97
CA GLY A 69 -4.87 -8.95 14.16
C GLY A 69 -3.91 -9.01 12.98
N THR A 70 -3.39 -10.21 12.67
CA THR A 70 -2.51 -10.42 11.52
C THR A 70 -3.30 -10.34 10.21
N TYR A 71 -2.59 -10.14 9.10
CA TYR A 71 -3.25 -10.17 7.77
C TYR A 71 -3.93 -11.52 7.50
N ALA A 72 -3.33 -12.63 7.89
CA ALA A 72 -3.95 -13.95 7.75
C ALA A 72 -5.29 -14.04 8.52
N HIS A 73 -5.31 -13.57 9.77
CA HIS A 73 -6.53 -13.52 10.56
C HIS A 73 -7.60 -12.61 9.95
N TYR A 74 -7.19 -11.42 9.47
CA TYR A 74 -8.08 -10.47 8.80
C TYR A 74 -8.73 -11.06 7.54
N ILE A 75 -7.95 -11.79 6.73
CA ILE A 75 -8.49 -12.48 5.54
C ILE A 75 -9.48 -13.57 5.94
N GLU A 76 -9.15 -14.39 6.93
CA GLU A 76 -9.99 -15.52 7.32
C GLU A 76 -11.33 -15.07 7.92
N HIS A 77 -11.31 -14.04 8.75
CA HIS A 77 -12.47 -13.69 9.60
C HIS A 77 -13.21 -12.42 9.15
N HIS A 78 -12.62 -11.56 8.31
CA HIS A 78 -13.22 -10.29 7.91
C HIS A 78 -13.26 -10.14 6.38
N LEU A 79 -12.13 -9.80 5.77
CA LEU A 79 -12.10 -9.40 4.35
C LEU A 79 -12.49 -10.54 3.40
N GLY A 80 -11.99 -11.75 3.63
CA GLY A 80 -12.30 -12.91 2.76
C GLY A 80 -13.81 -13.20 2.68
N PRO A 81 -14.50 -13.36 3.81
CA PRO A 81 -15.96 -13.47 3.82
C PRO A 81 -16.68 -12.30 3.16
N GLU A 82 -16.22 -11.04 3.40
CA GLU A 82 -16.84 -9.87 2.79
C GLU A 82 -16.72 -9.84 1.27
N LEU A 83 -15.54 -10.16 0.72
CA LEU A 83 -15.33 -10.21 -0.73
C LEU A 83 -16.31 -11.17 -1.41
N GLY A 84 -16.68 -12.28 -0.76
CA GLY A 84 -17.69 -13.22 -1.25
C GLY A 84 -19.10 -12.63 -1.38
N HIS A 85 -19.39 -11.54 -0.65
CA HIS A 85 -20.67 -10.84 -0.72
C HIS A 85 -20.68 -9.69 -1.74
N PHE A 86 -19.54 -9.37 -2.33
CA PHE A 86 -19.43 -8.24 -3.26
C PHE A 86 -19.60 -8.71 -4.70
N LYS A 87 -20.40 -7.97 -5.46
CA LYS A 87 -20.48 -8.06 -6.92
C LYS A 87 -19.44 -7.18 -7.59
N LYS A 88 -19.06 -6.08 -6.92
CA LYS A 88 -18.10 -5.11 -7.43
C LYS A 88 -17.44 -4.41 -6.25
N PHE A 89 -16.13 -4.18 -6.36
CA PHE A 89 -15.37 -3.27 -5.53
C PHE A 89 -14.52 -2.36 -6.43
N GLU A 90 -14.67 -1.07 -6.33
CA GLU A 90 -13.99 -0.10 -7.19
C GLU A 90 -13.48 1.07 -6.37
N PHE A 91 -12.22 1.46 -6.63
CA PHE A 91 -11.64 2.70 -6.13
C PHE A 91 -11.70 3.79 -7.20
N SER A 92 -12.08 5.00 -6.79
CA SER A 92 -12.01 6.24 -7.58
C SER A 92 -11.35 7.34 -6.76
N ASP A 93 -10.90 8.41 -7.41
CA ASP A 93 -10.18 9.53 -6.78
C ASP A 93 -9.04 9.03 -5.88
N TYR A 94 -8.33 8.00 -6.36
CA TYR A 94 -7.28 7.33 -5.61
C TYR A 94 -5.98 8.09 -5.74
N GLU A 95 -5.46 8.50 -4.60
CA GLU A 95 -4.15 9.14 -4.47
C GLU A 95 -3.33 8.37 -3.44
N ILE A 96 -2.04 8.22 -3.68
CA ILE A 96 -1.09 7.61 -2.76
C ILE A 96 0.20 8.43 -2.74
N ASP A 97 0.69 8.69 -1.55
CA ASP A 97 2.06 9.14 -1.33
C ASP A 97 2.86 8.09 -0.57
N ALA A 98 4.16 8.03 -0.85
CA ALA A 98 5.09 7.11 -0.19
C ALA A 98 6.39 7.83 0.16
N GLU A 99 6.81 7.68 1.40
CA GLU A 99 8.11 8.12 1.91
C GLU A 99 8.95 6.89 2.25
N VAL A 100 10.23 6.90 1.85
CA VAL A 100 11.16 5.79 2.09
C VAL A 100 12.27 6.24 3.02
N ASP A 101 12.39 5.54 4.16
CA ASP A 101 13.47 5.68 5.14
C ASP A 101 13.96 4.27 5.50
N LEU A 102 14.91 3.77 4.72
CA LEU A 102 15.37 2.39 4.77
C LEU A 102 15.76 1.95 6.19
N PRO A 103 15.32 0.78 6.64
CA PRO A 103 14.61 -0.27 5.89
C PRO A 103 13.08 -0.15 5.91
N TYR A 104 12.52 1.02 6.23
CA TYR A 104 11.10 1.27 6.30
C TYR A 104 10.59 2.19 5.20
N ALA A 105 9.29 2.09 4.92
CA ALA A 105 8.55 3.04 4.11
C ALA A 105 7.17 3.28 4.74
N PHE A 106 6.63 4.47 4.48
CA PHE A 106 5.36 4.92 5.00
C PHE A 106 4.49 5.34 3.82
N THR A 107 3.24 4.88 3.77
CA THR A 107 2.30 5.29 2.75
C THR A 107 1.08 5.95 3.35
N THR A 108 0.55 6.92 2.64
CA THR A 108 -0.76 7.52 2.92
C THR A 108 -1.59 7.46 1.65
N GLU A 109 -2.80 6.90 1.76
CA GLU A 109 -3.74 6.74 0.67
C GLU A 109 -5.02 7.50 0.97
N THR A 110 -5.56 8.16 -0.05
CA THR A 110 -6.92 8.72 0.00
C THR A 110 -7.70 8.23 -1.21
N TYR A 111 -8.96 7.91 -1.03
CA TYR A 111 -9.79 7.34 -2.09
C TYR A 111 -11.28 7.50 -1.82
N VAL A 112 -12.06 7.34 -2.86
CA VAL A 112 -13.46 6.97 -2.76
C VAL A 112 -13.59 5.51 -3.18
N TYR A 113 -14.30 4.70 -2.39
CA TYR A 113 -14.63 3.36 -2.81
C TYR A 113 -16.12 3.17 -3.01
N THR A 114 -16.45 2.31 -3.97
CA THR A 114 -17.81 1.89 -4.28
C THR A 114 -17.89 0.37 -4.23
N ILE A 115 -18.73 -0.15 -3.35
CA ILE A 115 -19.03 -1.58 -3.24
C ILE A 115 -20.47 -1.79 -3.72
N VAL A 116 -20.67 -2.73 -4.64
CA VAL A 116 -21.99 -3.23 -5.02
C VAL A 116 -22.12 -4.62 -4.42
N LEU A 117 -23.10 -4.82 -3.56
CA LEU A 117 -23.36 -6.14 -2.95
C LEU A 117 -24.02 -7.06 -3.97
N ASN A 118 -23.82 -8.36 -3.78
CA ASN A 118 -24.59 -9.38 -4.48
C ASN A 118 -26.10 -9.18 -4.21
N PRO A 119 -26.97 -9.53 -5.16
CA PRO A 119 -28.41 -9.43 -4.96
C PRO A 119 -28.88 -10.26 -3.75
N ASP A 120 -29.85 -9.71 -3.01
CA ASP A 120 -30.58 -10.46 -1.99
C ASP A 120 -31.59 -11.44 -2.63
N ASP A 121 -32.31 -12.20 -1.81
CA ASP A 121 -33.34 -13.17 -2.25
C ASP A 121 -34.49 -12.52 -3.05
N LYS A 122 -34.64 -11.21 -3.01
CA LYS A 122 -35.62 -10.41 -3.77
C LYS A 122 -35.02 -9.72 -4.99
N ALA A 123 -33.80 -10.10 -5.37
CA ALA A 123 -33.02 -9.49 -6.47
C ALA A 123 -32.68 -7.99 -6.28
N ASN A 124 -32.73 -7.46 -5.03
CA ASN A 124 -32.29 -6.11 -4.75
C ASN A 124 -30.79 -6.07 -4.58
N THR A 125 -30.14 -5.06 -5.14
CA THR A 125 -28.75 -4.76 -4.93
C THR A 125 -28.58 -3.53 -4.06
N ARG A 126 -27.55 -3.51 -3.22
CA ARG A 126 -27.20 -2.35 -2.41
C ARG A 126 -25.84 -1.84 -2.84
N THR A 127 -25.74 -0.53 -3.02
CA THR A 127 -24.47 0.15 -3.29
C THR A 127 -24.05 0.93 -2.06
N ILE A 128 -22.79 0.75 -1.67
CA ILE A 128 -22.10 1.46 -0.60
C ILE A 128 -21.04 2.34 -1.25
N LYS A 129 -21.08 3.66 -0.97
CA LYS A 129 -20.06 4.59 -1.45
C LYS A 129 -19.54 5.43 -0.29
N LYS A 130 -18.23 5.37 -0.05
CA LYS A 130 -17.58 6.06 1.07
C LYS A 130 -16.27 6.70 0.65
N LYS A 131 -15.85 7.71 1.41
CA LYS A 131 -14.50 8.25 1.33
C LYS A 131 -13.62 7.58 2.37
N GLY A 132 -12.47 7.05 1.95
CA GLY A 132 -11.52 6.34 2.79
C GLY A 132 -10.17 7.03 2.87
N VAL A 133 -9.46 6.70 3.93
CA VAL A 133 -8.04 7.02 4.15
C VAL A 133 -7.37 5.77 4.68
N ALA A 134 -6.18 5.46 4.19
CA ALA A 134 -5.34 4.41 4.75
C ALA A 134 -3.91 4.90 4.94
N THR A 135 -3.24 4.33 5.93
CA THR A 135 -1.81 4.50 6.17
C THR A 135 -1.18 3.13 6.37
N SER A 136 -0.01 2.91 5.78
CA SER A 136 0.70 1.65 5.94
C SER A 136 2.17 1.90 6.22
N ILE A 137 2.74 0.99 7.02
CA ILE A 137 4.17 0.88 7.25
C ILE A 137 4.63 -0.38 6.54
N LEU A 138 5.64 -0.22 5.69
CA LEU A 138 6.29 -1.33 5.01
C LEU A 138 7.73 -1.48 5.52
N LYS A 139 8.26 -2.70 5.45
CA LYS A 139 9.66 -3.00 5.76
C LYS A 139 10.28 -3.77 4.61
N LYS A 140 11.52 -3.44 4.28
CA LYS A 140 12.31 -4.18 3.31
C LYS A 140 12.99 -5.36 4.00
N ILE A 141 12.63 -6.57 3.60
CA ILE A 141 13.13 -7.83 4.14
C ILE A 141 13.58 -8.68 2.95
N ASP A 142 14.83 -9.12 2.95
CA ASP A 142 15.43 -9.94 1.86
C ASP A 142 15.13 -9.34 0.47
N GLU A 143 15.41 -8.04 0.32
CA GLU A 143 15.18 -7.23 -0.90
C GLU A 143 13.70 -7.11 -1.33
N LYS A 144 12.74 -7.53 -0.52
CA LYS A 144 11.30 -7.40 -0.77
C LYS A 144 10.65 -6.42 0.21
N TRP A 145 9.78 -5.57 -0.31
CA TRP A 145 8.93 -4.71 0.51
C TRP A 145 7.67 -5.48 0.95
N GLN A 146 7.43 -5.53 2.26
CA GLN A 146 6.24 -6.15 2.84
C GLN A 146 5.58 -5.19 3.84
N ILE A 147 4.26 -5.24 3.88
CA ILE A 147 3.44 -4.45 4.83
C ILE A 147 3.55 -5.10 6.21
N VAL A 148 4.03 -4.34 7.18
CA VAL A 148 4.11 -4.77 8.59
C VAL A 148 2.95 -4.24 9.41
N LYS A 149 2.36 -3.13 8.98
CA LYS A 149 1.20 -2.54 9.65
C LYS A 149 0.36 -1.74 8.65
N THR A 150 -0.94 -1.86 8.75
CA THR A 150 -1.88 -1.03 7.97
C THR A 150 -3.08 -0.62 8.81
N HIS A 151 -3.56 0.59 8.58
CA HIS A 151 -4.78 1.10 9.18
C HIS A 151 -5.62 1.80 8.11
N SER A 152 -6.87 1.41 8.02
CA SER A 152 -7.85 2.06 7.16
C SER A 152 -9.05 2.57 7.94
N SER A 153 -9.63 3.64 7.45
CA SER A 153 -10.88 4.18 7.98
C SER A 153 -11.71 4.81 6.88
N SER A 154 -13.01 4.89 7.06
CA SER A 154 -13.88 5.47 6.07
C SER A 154 -15.06 6.21 6.69
N ARG A 155 -15.66 7.12 5.89
CA ARG A 155 -16.86 7.86 6.25
C ARG A 155 -17.81 8.00 5.07
N ASN A 156 -19.08 8.19 5.36
CA ASN A 156 -20.07 8.46 4.33
C ASN A 156 -19.72 9.75 3.57
N ILE A 157 -19.96 9.76 2.28
CA ILE A 157 -19.89 10.97 1.46
C ILE A 157 -21.12 11.80 1.77
N LYS A 158 -20.88 13.08 2.11
CA LYS A 158 -21.94 14.06 2.34
C LYS A 158 -22.51 14.55 1.03
#